data_1f34ae39284f0fd0b756c016ae50bca9
#
_entry.id   1f34ae39284f0fd0b756c016ae50bca9
#
_cell.length_a   1.000
_cell.length_b   1.000
_cell.length_c   1.000
_cell.angle_alpha   90.00
_cell.angle_beta   90.00
_cell.angle_gamma   90.00
#
_symmetry.space_group_name_H-M   'P 1'
#
loop_
_entity.id
_entity.type
_entity.pdbx_description
1 polymer ?
#
loop_
_entity_poly.entity_id
_entity_poly.type
_entity_poly.pdbx_seq_one_letter_code
_entity_poly.pdbx_strand_id
1 'polypeptide(L)'
;QVMRATYGAVGSALGTGVGVLVALLFMAGVYALNRGMILRRVQRDRHEHVDSYGQIFRTITLVVTPFILSTAVYNLSSTVNNSIYTKWYPSLRNLDTVSIYEKYGIFSGQSLTMSNIPIAFASAMASAMIPSVAQLMAARDVKGAREKIGLAVKTTMVISIPCAVGLFVLAKPVISLLFTNKTAEELNLAAALLMTLSLSVIFYALSTLNSSILQGLGKVNTPIINAGISLVVQTVAAVLLLMFTRLDLYSIAIANTLYSGMMCVLNQWAVRRAVGYRQEIVKTFVIPVFASAFMGAAAWAIYEGLYMVTKSMRISVIPAIVIAAVVYFVMLILMRGITEQELRSFPKGYLLVKVAKKCRLLR
;
A
#
# COMPACT_ATOMS: atom_id res chain seq x y z
N GLN A 1 -28.54 -11.96 -15.86
CA GLN A 1 -27.54 -11.45 -14.87
C GLN A 1 -26.26 -12.28 -14.86
N VAL A 2 -26.34 -13.63 -14.80
CA VAL A 2 -25.18 -14.54 -14.80
C VAL A 2 -24.26 -14.29 -16.00
N MET A 3 -24.80 -14.16 -17.22
CA MET A 3 -24.01 -13.90 -18.42
C MET A 3 -23.25 -12.58 -18.38
N ARG A 4 -23.82 -11.52 -17.82
CA ARG A 4 -23.11 -10.23 -17.62
C ARG A 4 -21.97 -10.35 -16.61
N ALA A 5 -22.16 -11.08 -15.52
CA ALA A 5 -21.12 -11.35 -14.53
C ALA A 5 -19.96 -12.17 -15.14
N THR A 6 -20.27 -13.17 -15.95
CA THR A 6 -19.28 -14.00 -16.65
C THR A 6 -18.45 -13.17 -17.64
N TYR A 7 -19.10 -12.36 -18.49
CA TYR A 7 -18.37 -11.46 -19.41
C TYR A 7 -17.55 -10.39 -18.66
N GLY A 8 -18.05 -9.89 -17.52
CA GLY A 8 -17.29 -8.98 -16.65
C GLY A 8 -16.03 -9.62 -16.09
N ALA A 9 -16.12 -10.87 -15.62
CA ALA A 9 -14.97 -11.62 -15.11
C ALA A 9 -13.93 -11.91 -16.23
N VAL A 10 -14.39 -12.33 -17.41
CA VAL A 10 -13.53 -12.52 -18.58
C VAL A 10 -12.86 -11.21 -18.99
N GLY A 11 -13.61 -10.10 -19.05
CA GLY A 11 -13.05 -8.78 -19.36
C GLY A 11 -11.98 -8.33 -18.36
N SER A 12 -12.19 -8.58 -17.07
CA SER A 12 -11.21 -8.27 -16.02
C SER A 12 -9.92 -9.10 -16.16
N ALA A 13 -10.05 -10.41 -16.43
CA ALA A 13 -8.91 -11.30 -16.66
C ALA A 13 -8.12 -10.91 -17.93
N LEU A 14 -8.82 -10.61 -19.01
CA LEU A 14 -8.21 -10.13 -20.26
C LEU A 14 -7.53 -8.77 -20.06
N GLY A 15 -8.13 -7.84 -19.30
CA GLY A 15 -7.55 -6.54 -18.98
C GLY A 15 -6.21 -6.67 -18.27
N THR A 16 -6.08 -7.60 -17.33
CA THR A 16 -4.81 -7.90 -16.66
C THR A 16 -3.78 -8.45 -17.63
N GLY A 17 -4.17 -9.40 -18.51
CA GLY A 17 -3.28 -9.96 -19.53
C GLY A 17 -2.78 -8.91 -20.54
N VAL A 18 -3.69 -8.04 -21.02
CA VAL A 18 -3.34 -6.92 -21.89
C VAL A 18 -2.40 -5.93 -21.19
N GLY A 19 -2.63 -5.65 -19.91
CA GLY A 19 -1.74 -4.78 -19.12
C GLY A 19 -0.31 -5.31 -19.04
N VAL A 20 -0.14 -6.62 -18.83
CA VAL A 20 1.19 -7.27 -18.83
C VAL A 20 1.83 -7.23 -20.23
N LEU A 21 1.05 -7.45 -21.28
CA LEU A 21 1.53 -7.36 -22.67
C LEU A 21 2.02 -5.94 -23.01
N VAL A 22 1.25 -4.92 -22.64
CA VAL A 22 1.62 -3.51 -22.83
C VAL A 22 2.90 -3.18 -22.07
N ALA A 23 3.04 -3.64 -20.83
CA ALA A 23 4.26 -3.46 -20.04
C ALA A 23 5.48 -4.13 -20.70
N LEU A 24 5.31 -5.34 -21.24
CA LEU A 24 6.36 -6.04 -21.98
C LEU A 24 6.78 -5.25 -23.23
N LEU A 25 5.81 -4.80 -24.03
CA LEU A 25 6.07 -4.00 -25.24
C LEU A 25 6.76 -2.66 -24.89
N PHE A 26 6.34 -2.00 -23.82
CA PHE A 26 6.98 -0.79 -23.33
C PHE A 26 8.44 -1.03 -22.95
N MET A 27 8.72 -2.09 -22.17
CA MET A 27 10.10 -2.45 -21.80
C MET A 27 10.96 -2.83 -23.02
N ALA A 28 10.40 -3.56 -23.98
CA ALA A 28 11.06 -3.88 -25.24
C ALA A 28 11.39 -2.59 -26.04
N GLY A 29 10.45 -1.66 -26.09
CA GLY A 29 10.66 -0.35 -26.74
C GLY A 29 11.75 0.47 -26.05
N VAL A 30 11.73 0.56 -24.70
CA VAL A 30 12.79 1.22 -23.93
C VAL A 30 14.15 0.57 -24.16
N TYR A 31 14.22 -0.76 -24.21
CA TYR A 31 15.44 -1.49 -24.55
C TYR A 31 15.91 -1.15 -25.97
N ALA A 32 15.03 -1.17 -26.96
CA ALA A 32 15.36 -0.85 -28.35
C ALA A 32 15.91 0.57 -28.50
N LEU A 33 15.30 1.56 -27.83
CA LEU A 33 15.76 2.96 -27.83
C LEU A 33 17.13 3.12 -27.16
N ASN A 34 17.41 2.37 -26.11
CA ASN A 34 18.67 2.47 -25.36
C ASN A 34 19.73 1.46 -25.82
N ARG A 35 19.43 0.60 -26.80
CA ARG A 35 20.34 -0.44 -27.29
C ARG A 35 21.70 0.09 -27.68
N GLY A 36 21.77 1.24 -28.35
CA GLY A 36 23.03 1.86 -28.76
C GLY A 36 23.91 2.28 -27.58
N MET A 37 23.29 2.79 -26.50
CA MET A 37 24.01 3.16 -25.28
C MET A 37 24.49 1.90 -24.53
N ILE A 38 23.67 0.88 -24.46
CA ILE A 38 24.03 -0.40 -23.83
C ILE A 38 25.20 -1.05 -24.56
N LEU A 39 25.13 -1.16 -25.88
CA LEU A 39 26.21 -1.73 -26.70
C LEU A 39 27.52 -0.96 -26.56
N ARG A 40 27.47 0.38 -26.53
CA ARG A 40 28.68 1.20 -26.28
C ARG A 40 29.30 0.96 -24.91
N ARG A 41 28.48 0.67 -23.88
CA ARG A 41 28.98 0.32 -22.54
C ARG A 41 29.63 -1.07 -22.56
N VAL A 42 28.99 -2.05 -23.19
CA VAL A 42 29.55 -3.40 -23.37
C VAL A 42 30.89 -3.37 -24.14
N GLN A 43 30.99 -2.58 -25.21
CA GLN A 43 32.23 -2.43 -25.97
C GLN A 43 33.37 -1.74 -25.19
N ARG A 44 33.05 -0.93 -24.20
CA ARG A 44 34.01 -0.28 -23.30
C ARG A 44 34.42 -1.12 -22.11
N ASP A 45 33.74 -2.22 -21.89
CA ASP A 45 34.06 -3.15 -20.81
C ASP A 45 35.36 -3.90 -21.16
N ARG A 46 36.32 -3.81 -20.25
CA ARG A 46 37.65 -4.42 -20.40
C ARG A 46 37.84 -5.67 -19.51
N HIS A 47 36.76 -6.16 -18.93
CA HIS A 47 36.86 -7.38 -18.14
C HIS A 47 37.10 -8.58 -19.03
N GLU A 48 38.21 -9.28 -18.81
CA GLU A 48 38.61 -10.48 -19.56
C GLU A 48 37.69 -11.69 -19.26
N HIS A 49 36.97 -11.66 -18.14
CA HIS A 49 36.13 -12.78 -17.72
C HIS A 49 34.66 -12.52 -18.07
N VAL A 50 34.18 -13.25 -19.07
CA VAL A 50 32.78 -13.24 -19.46
C VAL A 50 32.07 -14.39 -18.72
N ASP A 51 31.09 -14.05 -17.89
CA ASP A 51 30.29 -15.06 -17.18
C ASP A 51 29.59 -15.99 -18.18
N SER A 52 29.63 -17.30 -17.87
CA SER A 52 28.90 -18.28 -18.67
C SER A 52 27.38 -18.08 -18.53
N TYR A 53 26.60 -18.46 -19.56
CA TYR A 53 25.13 -18.37 -19.49
C TYR A 53 24.54 -19.07 -18.26
N GLY A 54 25.16 -20.17 -17.81
CA GLY A 54 24.76 -20.89 -16.58
C GLY A 54 24.98 -20.06 -15.31
N GLN A 55 26.09 -19.31 -15.23
CA GLN A 55 26.37 -18.42 -14.11
C GLN A 55 25.41 -17.23 -14.09
N ILE A 56 25.15 -16.63 -15.26
CA ILE A 56 24.18 -15.53 -15.42
C ILE A 56 22.80 -16.01 -15.00
N PHE A 57 22.33 -17.17 -15.49
CA PHE A 57 21.03 -17.74 -15.13
C PHE A 57 20.94 -18.04 -13.63
N ARG A 58 21.98 -18.63 -13.04
CA ARG A 58 22.05 -18.88 -11.61
C ARG A 58 21.96 -17.57 -10.80
N THR A 59 22.68 -16.53 -11.20
CA THR A 59 22.66 -15.22 -10.53
C THR A 59 21.26 -14.59 -10.61
N ILE A 60 20.65 -14.60 -11.81
CA ILE A 60 19.27 -14.11 -12.00
C ILE A 60 18.30 -14.88 -11.10
N THR A 61 18.37 -16.20 -11.09
CA THR A 61 17.50 -17.05 -10.27
C THR A 61 17.68 -16.76 -8.78
N LEU A 62 18.91 -16.66 -8.29
CA LEU A 62 19.19 -16.35 -6.89
C LEU A 62 18.65 -14.98 -6.46
N VAL A 63 18.64 -13.98 -7.35
CA VAL A 63 18.13 -12.63 -7.05
C VAL A 63 16.61 -12.58 -7.17
N VAL A 64 16.04 -13.22 -8.20
CA VAL A 64 14.61 -13.12 -8.51
C VAL A 64 13.76 -14.05 -7.64
N THR A 65 14.24 -15.24 -7.29
CA THR A 65 13.49 -16.24 -6.51
C THR A 65 12.98 -15.69 -5.16
N PRO A 66 13.80 -15.02 -4.33
CA PRO A 66 13.31 -14.48 -3.07
C PRO A 66 12.22 -13.43 -3.27
N PHE A 67 12.30 -12.65 -4.36
CA PHE A 67 11.31 -11.63 -4.70
C PHE A 67 9.97 -12.27 -5.09
N ILE A 68 10.00 -13.28 -5.97
CA ILE A 68 8.82 -14.06 -6.35
C ILE A 68 8.21 -14.74 -5.12
N LEU A 69 9.03 -15.34 -4.25
CA LEU A 69 8.55 -16.02 -3.06
C LEU A 69 7.89 -15.07 -2.07
N SER A 70 8.44 -13.87 -1.87
CA SER A 70 7.82 -12.84 -1.05
C SER A 70 6.45 -12.42 -1.57
N THR A 71 6.33 -12.21 -2.89
CA THR A 71 5.07 -11.87 -3.55
C THR A 71 4.08 -13.04 -3.50
N ALA A 72 4.57 -14.28 -3.63
CA ALA A 72 3.74 -15.48 -3.52
C ALA A 72 3.11 -15.62 -2.12
N VAL A 73 3.89 -15.40 -1.05
CA VAL A 73 3.37 -15.44 0.33
C VAL A 73 2.31 -14.36 0.57
N TYR A 74 2.50 -13.16 0.01
CA TYR A 74 1.50 -12.10 0.08
C TYR A 74 0.19 -12.50 -0.62
N ASN A 75 0.26 -13.05 -1.84
CA ASN A 75 -0.91 -13.52 -2.58
C ASN A 75 -1.55 -14.75 -1.92
N LEU A 76 -0.76 -15.59 -1.25
CA LEU A 76 -1.27 -16.74 -0.51
C LEU A 76 -2.18 -16.29 0.65
N SER A 77 -1.89 -15.19 1.33
CA SER A 77 -2.78 -14.60 2.33
C SER A 77 -4.18 -14.31 1.77
N SER A 78 -4.26 -13.69 0.60
CA SER A 78 -5.55 -13.43 -0.06
C SER A 78 -6.28 -14.72 -0.45
N THR A 79 -5.55 -15.71 -0.97
CA THR A 79 -6.10 -17.03 -1.35
C THR A 79 -6.62 -17.80 -0.14
N VAL A 80 -5.88 -17.77 0.97
CA VAL A 80 -6.29 -18.42 2.24
C VAL A 80 -7.55 -17.76 2.78
N ASN A 81 -7.61 -16.43 2.84
CA ASN A 81 -8.79 -15.70 3.26
C ASN A 81 -10.02 -16.03 2.42
N ASN A 82 -9.83 -16.05 1.09
CA ASN A 82 -10.89 -16.44 0.17
C ASN A 82 -11.40 -17.86 0.46
N SER A 83 -10.48 -18.82 0.58
CA SER A 83 -10.83 -20.24 0.82
C SER A 83 -11.51 -20.45 2.18
N ILE A 84 -11.04 -19.78 3.22
CA ILE A 84 -11.65 -19.85 4.56
C ILE A 84 -13.09 -19.31 4.50
N TYR A 85 -13.28 -18.13 3.93
CA TYR A 85 -14.58 -17.46 3.97
C TYR A 85 -15.58 -18.06 2.98
N THR A 86 -15.15 -18.45 1.77
CA THR A 86 -16.09 -18.89 0.71
C THR A 86 -16.32 -20.39 0.68
N LYS A 87 -15.40 -21.21 1.20
CA LYS A 87 -15.52 -22.67 1.17
C LYS A 87 -15.75 -23.27 2.55
N TRP A 88 -14.89 -22.92 3.53
CA TRP A 88 -14.91 -23.54 4.85
C TRP A 88 -16.02 -22.98 5.75
N TYR A 89 -16.21 -21.67 5.82
CA TYR A 89 -17.19 -21.02 6.68
C TYR A 89 -18.64 -21.38 6.33
N PRO A 90 -19.09 -21.42 5.05
CA PRO A 90 -20.43 -21.88 4.70
C PRO A 90 -20.69 -23.33 5.08
N SER A 91 -19.70 -24.21 4.91
CA SER A 91 -19.81 -25.63 5.29
C SER A 91 -19.99 -25.80 6.79
N LEU A 92 -19.37 -24.93 7.60
CA LEU A 92 -19.48 -24.99 9.07
C LEU A 92 -20.85 -24.55 9.57
N ARG A 93 -21.49 -23.56 8.92
CA ARG A 93 -22.72 -22.91 9.38
C ARG A 93 -23.93 -23.17 8.50
N ASN A 94 -23.84 -24.05 7.51
CA ASN A 94 -24.91 -24.34 6.53
C ASN A 94 -25.49 -23.05 5.91
N LEU A 95 -24.61 -22.13 5.48
CA LEU A 95 -24.99 -20.85 4.90
C LEU A 95 -25.17 -20.99 3.37
N ASP A 96 -26.00 -20.11 2.79
CA ASP A 96 -26.13 -20.01 1.34
C ASP A 96 -24.81 -19.52 0.71
N THR A 97 -24.23 -20.34 -0.15
CA THR A 97 -22.96 -20.10 -0.79
C THR A 97 -23.01 -18.90 -1.74
N VAL A 98 -24.13 -18.64 -2.41
CA VAL A 98 -24.27 -17.52 -3.36
C VAL A 98 -24.11 -16.19 -2.63
N SER A 99 -24.84 -16.01 -1.52
CA SER A 99 -24.74 -14.82 -0.66
C SER A 99 -23.32 -14.60 -0.13
N ILE A 100 -22.63 -15.67 0.24
CA ILE A 100 -21.24 -15.61 0.73
C ILE A 100 -20.26 -15.14 -0.37
N TYR A 101 -20.41 -15.65 -1.60
CA TYR A 101 -19.59 -15.21 -2.74
C TYR A 101 -19.85 -13.74 -3.10
N GLU A 102 -21.11 -13.29 -3.05
CA GLU A 102 -21.46 -11.88 -3.29
C GLU A 102 -20.82 -10.96 -2.26
N LYS A 103 -20.95 -11.28 -0.98
CA LYS A 103 -20.30 -10.51 0.11
C LYS A 103 -18.78 -10.47 -0.04
N TYR A 104 -18.14 -11.61 -0.34
CA TYR A 104 -16.69 -11.65 -0.55
C TYR A 104 -16.28 -10.84 -1.77
N GLY A 105 -17.09 -10.83 -2.82
CA GLY A 105 -16.90 -9.98 -3.99
C GLY A 105 -16.92 -8.48 -3.65
N ILE A 106 -17.81 -8.05 -2.76
CA ILE A 106 -17.84 -6.67 -2.24
C ILE A 106 -16.54 -6.36 -1.46
N PHE A 107 -16.13 -7.25 -0.58
CA PHE A 107 -14.89 -7.09 0.18
C PHE A 107 -13.66 -6.96 -0.72
N SER A 108 -13.44 -7.94 -1.60
CA SER A 108 -12.24 -8.01 -2.43
C SER A 108 -12.25 -6.99 -3.57
N GLY A 109 -13.39 -6.81 -4.23
CA GLY A 109 -13.53 -5.96 -5.41
C GLY A 109 -13.71 -4.48 -5.09
N GLN A 110 -14.19 -4.13 -3.91
CA GLN A 110 -14.45 -2.75 -3.53
C GLN A 110 -13.57 -2.29 -2.38
N SER A 111 -13.79 -2.82 -1.17
CA SER A 111 -13.12 -2.32 0.04
C SER A 111 -11.61 -2.55 0.02
N LEU A 112 -11.17 -3.77 -0.30
CA LEU A 112 -9.75 -4.10 -0.38
C LEU A 112 -9.06 -3.37 -1.55
N THR A 113 -9.72 -3.24 -2.69
CA THR A 113 -9.20 -2.49 -3.85
C THR A 113 -8.96 -1.03 -3.50
N MET A 114 -9.87 -0.39 -2.77
CA MET A 114 -9.70 1.00 -2.33
C MET A 114 -8.56 1.16 -1.32
N SER A 115 -8.43 0.24 -0.39
CA SER A 115 -7.33 0.25 0.57
C SER A 115 -5.95 0.04 -0.09
N ASN A 116 -5.90 -0.63 -1.25
CA ASN A 116 -4.65 -0.87 -1.98
C ASN A 116 -4.11 0.36 -2.71
N ILE A 117 -4.91 1.39 -2.98
CA ILE A 117 -4.45 2.60 -3.69
C ILE A 117 -3.32 3.31 -2.93
N PRO A 118 -3.46 3.66 -1.63
CA PRO A 118 -2.35 4.24 -0.88
C PRO A 118 -1.16 3.30 -0.71
N ILE A 119 -1.41 1.99 -0.60
CA ILE A 119 -0.36 0.97 -0.47
C ILE A 119 0.49 0.89 -1.75
N ALA A 120 -0.12 1.05 -2.93
CA ALA A 120 0.62 1.09 -4.20
C ALA A 120 1.61 2.26 -4.25
N PHE A 121 1.25 3.42 -3.70
CA PHE A 121 2.18 4.55 -3.55
C PHE A 121 3.35 4.20 -2.62
N ALA A 122 3.08 3.61 -1.47
CA ALA A 122 4.12 3.14 -0.55
C ALA A 122 5.05 2.10 -1.21
N SER A 123 4.51 1.22 -2.07
CA SER A 123 5.28 0.23 -2.82
C SER A 123 6.23 0.86 -3.83
N ALA A 124 5.82 1.97 -4.48
CA ALA A 124 6.72 2.71 -5.37
C ALA A 124 7.89 3.33 -4.61
N MET A 125 7.65 3.94 -3.45
CA MET A 125 8.69 4.45 -2.57
C MET A 125 9.61 3.33 -2.06
N ALA A 126 9.04 2.20 -1.69
CA ALA A 126 9.76 1.03 -1.21
C ALA A 126 10.72 0.47 -2.27
N SER A 127 10.28 0.35 -3.52
CA SER A 127 11.11 -0.14 -4.63
C SER A 127 12.34 0.74 -4.87
N ALA A 128 12.21 2.06 -4.71
CA ALA A 128 13.33 2.99 -4.84
C ALA A 128 14.36 2.87 -3.68
N MET A 129 13.95 2.32 -2.55
CA MET A 129 14.83 2.16 -1.39
C MET A 129 15.82 1.00 -1.54
N ILE A 130 15.47 -0.05 -2.28
CA ILE A 130 16.33 -1.24 -2.45
C ILE A 130 17.73 -0.85 -2.97
N PRO A 131 17.88 -0.20 -4.15
CA PRO A 131 19.19 0.19 -4.64
C PRO A 131 19.86 1.27 -3.79
N SER A 132 19.10 2.23 -3.26
CA SER A 132 19.64 3.29 -2.41
C SER A 132 20.29 2.74 -1.14
N VAL A 133 19.65 1.83 -0.44
CA VAL A 133 20.19 1.21 0.77
C VAL A 133 21.36 0.30 0.43
N ALA A 134 21.26 -0.50 -0.63
CA ALA A 134 22.33 -1.39 -1.07
C ALA A 134 23.64 -0.62 -1.40
N GLN A 135 23.54 0.53 -2.09
CA GLN A 135 24.69 1.39 -2.39
C GLN A 135 25.36 1.94 -1.14
N LEU A 136 24.58 2.46 -0.18
CA LEU A 136 25.11 3.01 1.07
C LEU A 136 25.77 1.92 1.93
N MET A 137 25.19 0.73 1.95
CA MET A 137 25.79 -0.40 2.66
C MET A 137 27.07 -0.91 2.00
N ALA A 138 27.14 -0.95 0.67
CA ALA A 138 28.35 -1.27 -0.06
C ALA A 138 29.48 -0.25 0.20
N ALA A 139 29.13 1.04 0.35
CA ALA A 139 30.03 2.10 0.75
C ALA A 139 30.38 2.10 2.26
N ARG A 140 29.86 1.17 3.05
CA ARG A 140 29.98 1.11 4.52
C ARG A 140 29.43 2.35 5.25
N ASP A 141 28.60 3.13 4.59
CA ASP A 141 27.95 4.31 5.18
C ASP A 141 26.64 3.94 5.89
N VAL A 142 26.77 3.35 7.07
CA VAL A 142 25.62 2.97 7.91
C VAL A 142 24.85 4.20 8.40
N LYS A 143 25.52 5.34 8.59
CA LYS A 143 24.87 6.58 9.04
C LYS A 143 23.97 7.13 7.94
N GLY A 144 24.48 7.28 6.74
CA GLY A 144 23.70 7.68 5.56
C GLY A 144 22.53 6.73 5.29
N ALA A 145 22.74 5.40 5.46
CA ALA A 145 21.66 4.43 5.35
C ALA A 145 20.53 4.67 6.37
N ARG A 146 20.86 4.94 7.65
CA ARG A 146 19.85 5.28 8.69
C ARG A 146 19.08 6.55 8.36
N GLU A 147 19.77 7.61 7.93
CA GLU A 147 19.16 8.88 7.54
C GLU A 147 18.20 8.69 6.36
N LYS A 148 18.64 7.95 5.34
CA LYS A 148 17.82 7.64 4.17
C LYS A 148 16.58 6.81 4.53
N ILE A 149 16.74 5.80 5.37
CA ILE A 149 15.65 4.99 5.91
C ILE A 149 14.67 5.87 6.70
N GLY A 150 15.17 6.73 7.56
CA GLY A 150 14.34 7.66 8.35
C GLY A 150 13.49 8.58 7.48
N LEU A 151 14.10 9.16 6.44
CA LEU A 151 13.40 10.01 5.49
C LEU A 151 12.32 9.23 4.72
N ALA A 152 12.62 8.01 4.26
CA ALA A 152 11.67 7.18 3.54
C ALA A 152 10.48 6.76 4.43
N VAL A 153 10.73 6.34 5.66
CA VAL A 153 9.68 6.00 6.64
C VAL A 153 8.80 7.22 6.90
N LYS A 154 9.39 8.38 7.17
CA LYS A 154 8.66 9.62 7.40
C LYS A 154 7.80 10.02 6.21
N THR A 155 8.36 10.02 4.99
CA THR A 155 7.63 10.36 3.76
C THR A 155 6.46 9.39 3.52
N THR A 156 6.68 8.10 3.72
CA THR A 156 5.63 7.10 3.57
C THR A 156 4.50 7.31 4.58
N MET A 157 4.81 7.60 5.85
CA MET A 157 3.81 7.83 6.89
C MET A 157 3.05 9.14 6.70
N VAL A 158 3.72 10.21 6.29
CA VAL A 158 3.11 11.51 5.95
C VAL A 158 2.04 11.38 4.86
N ILE A 159 2.13 10.35 4.01
CA ILE A 159 1.13 10.08 2.96
C ILE A 159 0.12 9.02 3.39
N SER A 160 0.57 7.91 3.99
CA SER A 160 -0.30 6.78 4.31
C SER A 160 -1.28 7.08 5.44
N ILE A 161 -0.87 7.87 6.45
CA ILE A 161 -1.74 8.22 7.59
C ILE A 161 -2.95 9.05 7.15
N PRO A 162 -2.80 10.18 6.41
CA PRO A 162 -3.96 10.93 5.95
C PRO A 162 -4.82 10.14 4.95
N CYS A 163 -4.23 9.29 4.11
CA CYS A 163 -5.00 8.40 3.25
C CYS A 163 -5.86 7.43 4.06
N ALA A 164 -5.32 6.82 5.12
CA ALA A 164 -6.07 5.93 6.00
C ALA A 164 -7.22 6.66 6.70
N VAL A 165 -6.97 7.84 7.27
CA VAL A 165 -8.01 8.66 7.91
C VAL A 165 -9.06 9.11 6.89
N GLY A 166 -8.65 9.52 5.69
CA GLY A 166 -9.55 9.91 4.61
C GLY A 166 -10.47 8.75 4.18
N LEU A 167 -9.90 7.54 4.00
CA LEU A 167 -10.66 6.34 3.68
C LEU A 167 -11.59 5.91 4.83
N PHE A 168 -11.23 6.18 6.09
CA PHE A 168 -12.09 5.94 7.23
C PHE A 168 -13.28 6.90 7.24
N VAL A 169 -13.02 8.20 7.17
CA VAL A 169 -14.04 9.25 7.32
C VAL A 169 -14.96 9.33 6.11
N LEU A 170 -14.41 9.23 4.91
CA LEU A 170 -15.15 9.34 3.65
C LEU A 170 -15.42 7.98 2.99
N ALA A 171 -15.43 6.86 3.75
CA ALA A 171 -15.61 5.51 3.22
C ALA A 171 -16.84 5.40 2.32
N LYS A 172 -18.02 5.76 2.84
CA LYS A 172 -19.29 5.64 2.13
C LYS A 172 -19.36 6.53 0.87
N PRO A 173 -19.05 7.84 0.93
CA PRO A 173 -19.04 8.68 -0.27
C PRO A 173 -18.00 8.27 -1.31
N VAL A 174 -16.82 7.79 -0.90
CA VAL A 174 -15.76 7.30 -1.82
C VAL A 174 -16.23 6.02 -2.54
N ILE A 175 -16.80 5.05 -1.82
CA ILE A 175 -17.36 3.85 -2.45
C ILE A 175 -18.50 4.21 -3.40
N SER A 176 -19.41 5.14 -3.01
CA SER A 176 -20.53 5.54 -3.87
C SER A 176 -20.09 6.30 -5.13
N LEU A 177 -18.95 7.00 -5.07
CA LEU A 177 -18.39 7.71 -6.23
C LEU A 177 -17.86 6.73 -7.29
N LEU A 178 -17.16 5.69 -6.84
CA LEU A 178 -16.41 4.79 -7.71
C LEU A 178 -17.23 3.57 -8.15
N PHE A 179 -18.12 3.08 -7.29
CA PHE A 179 -18.96 1.91 -7.56
C PHE A 179 -20.42 2.32 -7.72
N THR A 180 -20.81 2.54 -8.96
CA THR A 180 -22.18 2.93 -9.34
C THR A 180 -23.13 1.73 -9.36
N ASN A 181 -24.45 1.98 -9.25
CA ASN A 181 -25.50 0.95 -9.35
C ASN A 181 -25.44 -0.14 -8.27
N LYS A 182 -25.15 0.25 -7.03
CA LYS A 182 -25.15 -0.61 -5.86
C LYS A 182 -26.38 -0.36 -4.98
N THR A 183 -26.86 -1.42 -4.34
CA THR A 183 -27.92 -1.30 -3.33
C THR A 183 -27.38 -0.54 -2.09
N ALA A 184 -28.30 0.00 -1.28
CA ALA A 184 -27.90 0.68 -0.05
C ALA A 184 -27.19 -0.27 0.93
N GLU A 185 -27.57 -1.55 0.96
CA GLU A 185 -26.96 -2.57 1.80
C GLU A 185 -25.53 -2.88 1.37
N GLU A 186 -25.30 -3.11 0.06
CA GLU A 186 -23.96 -3.34 -0.50
C GLU A 186 -23.03 -2.15 -0.24
N LEU A 187 -23.55 -0.93 -0.40
CA LEU A 187 -22.79 0.29 -0.17
C LEU A 187 -22.40 0.44 1.31
N ASN A 188 -23.32 0.15 2.22
CA ASN A 188 -23.05 0.22 3.66
C ASN A 188 -22.06 -0.86 4.09
N LEU A 189 -22.19 -2.09 3.58
CA LEU A 189 -21.26 -3.18 3.86
C LEU A 189 -19.85 -2.84 3.35
N ALA A 190 -19.73 -2.39 2.10
CA ALA A 190 -18.45 -2.01 1.52
C ALA A 190 -17.78 -0.86 2.28
N ALA A 191 -18.55 0.16 2.68
CA ALA A 191 -18.06 1.29 3.45
C ALA A 191 -17.56 0.86 4.83
N ALA A 192 -18.34 0.05 5.56
CA ALA A 192 -17.95 -0.43 6.88
C ALA A 192 -16.72 -1.34 6.84
N LEU A 193 -16.60 -2.19 5.80
CA LEU A 193 -15.39 -2.99 5.58
C LEU A 193 -14.18 -2.12 5.24
N LEU A 194 -14.36 -1.06 4.42
CA LEU A 194 -13.29 -0.11 4.12
C LEU A 194 -12.83 0.65 5.36
N MET A 195 -13.76 1.06 6.24
CA MET A 195 -13.42 1.67 7.53
C MET A 195 -12.58 0.71 8.38
N THR A 196 -12.94 -0.57 8.44
CA THR A 196 -12.17 -1.59 9.17
C THR A 196 -10.77 -1.79 8.57
N LEU A 197 -10.65 -1.77 7.23
CA LEU A 197 -9.37 -1.93 6.53
C LEU A 197 -8.50 -0.67 6.56
N SER A 198 -9.04 0.50 6.85
CA SER A 198 -8.30 1.77 6.77
C SER A 198 -7.04 1.76 7.65
N LEU A 199 -7.10 1.15 8.84
CA LEU A 199 -5.95 0.99 9.72
C LEU A 199 -4.86 0.10 9.10
N SER A 200 -5.26 -0.92 8.35
CA SER A 200 -4.32 -1.83 7.69
C SER A 200 -3.44 -1.10 6.65
N VAL A 201 -3.93 -0.01 6.07
CA VAL A 201 -3.18 0.80 5.09
C VAL A 201 -1.88 1.32 5.67
N ILE A 202 -1.90 1.81 6.91
CA ILE A 202 -0.70 2.33 7.60
C ILE A 202 0.30 1.20 7.82
N PHE A 203 -0.18 0.05 8.32
CA PHE A 203 0.67 -1.10 8.59
C PHE A 203 1.25 -1.72 7.33
N TYR A 204 0.45 -1.88 6.27
CA TYR A 204 0.93 -2.39 4.98
C TYR A 204 1.96 -1.47 4.34
N ALA A 205 1.73 -0.16 4.37
CA ALA A 205 2.66 0.81 3.81
C ALA A 205 4.03 0.72 4.49
N LEU A 206 4.06 0.70 5.83
CA LEU A 206 5.31 0.61 6.60
C LEU A 206 5.96 -0.78 6.46
N SER A 207 5.16 -1.85 6.45
CA SER A 207 5.65 -3.20 6.27
C SER A 207 6.30 -3.41 4.91
N THR A 208 5.68 -2.91 3.83
CA THR A 208 6.20 -2.97 2.46
C THR A 208 7.52 -2.22 2.34
N LEU A 209 7.60 -1.01 2.91
CA LEU A 209 8.84 -0.23 2.95
C LEU A 209 9.95 -0.97 3.71
N ASN A 210 9.66 -1.48 4.92
CA ASN A 210 10.63 -2.22 5.71
C ASN A 210 11.10 -3.52 5.03
N SER A 211 10.21 -4.20 4.31
CA SER A 211 10.57 -5.37 3.49
C SER A 211 11.59 -5.02 2.42
N SER A 212 11.38 -3.91 1.71
CA SER A 212 12.31 -3.42 0.69
C SER A 212 13.65 -2.96 1.28
N ILE A 213 13.63 -2.32 2.45
CA ILE A 213 14.85 -1.96 3.18
C ILE A 213 15.64 -3.22 3.55
N LEU A 214 14.99 -4.26 4.08
CA LEU A 214 15.65 -5.54 4.40
C LEU A 214 16.23 -6.22 3.17
N GLN A 215 15.55 -6.15 2.02
CA GLN A 215 16.09 -6.63 0.74
C GLN A 215 17.35 -5.84 0.33
N GLY A 216 17.32 -4.50 0.43
CA GLY A 216 18.48 -3.64 0.18
C GLY A 216 19.65 -3.90 1.14
N LEU A 217 19.38 -4.38 2.35
CA LEU A 217 20.38 -4.81 3.34
C LEU A 217 20.92 -6.24 3.08
N GLY A 218 20.47 -6.90 2.00
CA GLY A 218 20.82 -8.28 1.68
C GLY A 218 20.10 -9.34 2.53
N LYS A 219 19.15 -8.93 3.39
CA LYS A 219 18.37 -9.84 4.25
C LYS A 219 17.06 -10.27 3.60
N VAL A 220 17.13 -10.79 2.37
CA VAL A 220 15.98 -11.11 1.53
C VAL A 220 15.03 -12.16 2.12
N ASN A 221 15.54 -13.09 2.90
CA ASN A 221 14.74 -14.17 3.51
C ASN A 221 13.92 -13.69 4.72
N THR A 222 14.35 -12.62 5.40
CA THR A 222 13.71 -12.14 6.62
C THR A 222 12.25 -11.69 6.38
N PRO A 223 11.94 -10.87 5.36
CA PRO A 223 10.55 -10.51 5.06
C PRO A 223 9.67 -11.71 4.71
N ILE A 224 10.23 -12.73 4.07
CA ILE A 224 9.51 -13.96 3.69
C ILE A 224 9.09 -14.73 4.94
N ILE A 225 10.03 -14.94 5.86
CA ILE A 225 9.76 -15.63 7.14
C ILE A 225 8.73 -14.85 7.95
N ASN A 226 8.90 -13.54 8.07
CA ASN A 226 7.98 -12.68 8.80
C ASN A 226 6.56 -12.68 8.19
N ALA A 227 6.45 -12.71 6.86
CA ALA A 227 5.18 -12.85 6.16
C ALA A 227 4.54 -14.21 6.41
N GLY A 228 5.33 -15.29 6.43
CA GLY A 228 4.87 -16.64 6.78
C GLY A 228 4.32 -16.73 8.20
N ILE A 229 5.04 -16.17 9.18
CA ILE A 229 4.58 -16.11 10.58
C ILE A 229 3.26 -15.30 10.67
N SER A 230 3.22 -14.14 10.01
CA SER A 230 2.04 -13.29 10.00
C SER A 230 0.84 -13.98 9.35
N LEU A 231 1.08 -14.79 8.30
CA LEU A 231 0.04 -15.58 7.63
C LEU A 231 -0.57 -16.64 8.56
N VAL A 232 0.25 -17.32 9.33
CA VAL A 232 -0.24 -18.30 10.32
C VAL A 232 -1.11 -17.60 11.38
N VAL A 233 -0.63 -16.49 11.94
CA VAL A 233 -1.38 -15.71 12.93
C VAL A 233 -2.71 -15.20 12.36
N GLN A 234 -2.70 -14.67 11.15
CA GLN A 234 -3.90 -14.23 10.44
C GLN A 234 -4.90 -15.36 10.24
N THR A 235 -4.43 -16.53 9.78
CA THR A 235 -5.28 -17.70 9.51
C THR A 235 -5.95 -18.18 10.79
N VAL A 236 -5.19 -18.32 11.86
CA VAL A 236 -5.73 -18.68 13.18
C VAL A 236 -6.74 -17.66 13.67
N ALA A 237 -6.42 -16.36 13.58
CA ALA A 237 -7.33 -15.29 13.98
C ALA A 237 -8.61 -15.29 13.14
N ALA A 238 -8.54 -15.45 11.83
CA ALA A 238 -9.71 -15.53 10.94
C ALA A 238 -10.63 -16.69 11.32
N VAL A 239 -10.06 -17.88 11.53
CA VAL A 239 -10.81 -19.08 11.94
C VAL A 239 -11.47 -18.87 13.30
N LEU A 240 -10.73 -18.41 14.31
CA LEU A 240 -11.25 -18.17 15.65
C LEU A 240 -12.37 -17.12 15.64
N LEU A 241 -12.18 -16.00 14.94
CA LEU A 241 -13.21 -14.96 14.85
C LEU A 241 -14.48 -15.48 14.14
N LEU A 242 -14.35 -16.25 13.05
CA LEU A 242 -15.50 -16.83 12.34
C LEU A 242 -16.22 -17.89 13.18
N MET A 243 -15.50 -18.67 14.01
CA MET A 243 -16.07 -19.70 14.88
C MET A 243 -16.82 -19.11 16.09
N PHE A 244 -16.16 -18.20 16.79
CA PHE A 244 -16.60 -17.74 18.11
C PHE A 244 -17.37 -16.40 18.10
N THR A 245 -17.33 -15.67 16.96
CA THR A 245 -18.06 -14.40 16.84
C THR A 245 -19.12 -14.43 15.74
N ARG A 246 -19.97 -13.41 15.72
CA ARG A 246 -20.95 -13.19 14.65
C ARG A 246 -20.53 -12.06 13.71
N LEU A 247 -19.22 -11.79 13.64
CA LEU A 247 -18.68 -10.68 12.85
C LEU A 247 -18.68 -10.95 11.33
N ASP A 248 -18.98 -12.17 10.89
CA ASP A 248 -19.07 -12.55 9.48
C ASP A 248 -17.82 -12.05 8.71
N LEU A 249 -17.98 -11.32 7.64
CA LEU A 249 -16.91 -10.83 6.78
C LEU A 249 -15.93 -9.84 7.47
N TYR A 250 -16.39 -9.14 8.53
CA TYR A 250 -15.50 -8.30 9.34
C TYR A 250 -14.39 -9.10 10.01
N SER A 251 -14.61 -10.38 10.30
CA SER A 251 -13.57 -11.29 10.81
C SER A 251 -12.36 -11.37 9.87
N ILE A 252 -12.61 -11.43 8.56
CA ILE A 252 -11.57 -11.45 7.54
C ILE A 252 -10.86 -10.09 7.44
N ALA A 253 -11.61 -8.98 7.52
CA ALA A 253 -11.02 -7.63 7.50
C ALA A 253 -10.11 -7.38 8.72
N ILE A 254 -10.54 -7.82 9.91
CA ILE A 254 -9.75 -7.73 11.15
C ILE A 254 -8.50 -8.61 11.06
N ALA A 255 -8.64 -9.86 10.59
CA ALA A 255 -7.51 -10.77 10.41
C ALA A 255 -6.49 -10.21 9.40
N ASN A 256 -6.94 -9.57 8.32
CA ASN A 256 -6.07 -8.89 7.36
C ASN A 256 -5.33 -7.70 7.99
N THR A 257 -5.99 -6.95 8.85
CA THR A 257 -5.36 -5.85 9.61
C THR A 257 -4.33 -6.39 10.61
N LEU A 258 -4.62 -7.52 11.26
CA LEU A 258 -3.68 -8.20 12.16
C LEU A 258 -2.44 -8.71 11.41
N TYR A 259 -2.62 -9.29 10.20
CA TYR A 259 -1.52 -9.68 9.32
C TYR A 259 -0.57 -8.53 9.05
N SER A 260 -1.11 -7.42 8.57
CA SER A 260 -0.31 -6.24 8.22
C SER A 260 0.39 -5.64 9.44
N GLY A 261 -0.29 -5.60 10.59
CA GLY A 261 0.27 -5.15 11.86
C GLY A 261 1.42 -6.04 12.35
N MET A 262 1.21 -7.36 12.34
CA MET A 262 2.25 -8.33 12.75
C MET A 262 3.48 -8.25 11.84
N MET A 263 3.27 -8.23 10.52
CA MET A 263 4.32 -8.09 9.54
C MET A 263 5.08 -6.76 9.70
N CYS A 264 4.35 -5.67 9.99
CA CYS A 264 4.94 -4.36 10.28
C CYS A 264 5.88 -4.42 11.48
N VAL A 265 5.44 -5.00 12.60
CA VAL A 265 6.22 -5.10 13.84
C VAL A 265 7.46 -5.98 13.63
N LEU A 266 7.30 -7.15 13.01
CA LEU A 266 8.43 -8.07 12.77
C LEU A 266 9.48 -7.47 11.82
N ASN A 267 9.04 -6.85 10.73
CA ASN A 267 9.95 -6.21 9.78
C ASN A 267 10.66 -5.00 10.40
N GLN A 268 9.95 -4.19 11.19
CA GLN A 268 10.54 -3.06 11.90
C GLN A 268 11.60 -3.50 12.91
N TRP A 269 11.31 -4.56 13.67
CA TRP A 269 12.27 -5.15 14.60
C TRP A 269 13.51 -5.67 13.86
N ALA A 270 13.33 -6.32 12.72
CA ALA A 270 14.43 -6.82 11.88
C ALA A 270 15.31 -5.68 11.32
N VAL A 271 14.71 -4.58 10.83
CA VAL A 271 15.43 -3.37 10.37
C VAL A 271 16.21 -2.75 11.52
N ARG A 272 15.58 -2.57 12.69
CA ARG A 272 16.26 -2.05 13.89
C ARG A 272 17.46 -2.89 14.28
N ARG A 273 17.33 -4.22 14.22
CA ARG A 273 18.41 -5.16 14.55
C ARG A 273 19.53 -5.16 13.50
N ALA A 274 19.21 -4.88 12.23
CA ALA A 274 20.18 -4.90 11.14
C ALA A 274 21.08 -3.66 11.11
N VAL A 275 20.51 -2.47 11.27
CA VAL A 275 21.24 -1.19 11.11
C VAL A 275 21.17 -0.30 12.35
N GLY A 276 20.50 -0.72 13.42
CA GLY A 276 20.33 0.08 14.63
C GLY A 276 19.44 1.32 14.43
N TYR A 277 18.57 1.29 13.39
CA TYR A 277 17.65 2.39 13.13
C TYR A 277 16.56 2.49 14.20
N ARG A 278 16.41 3.70 14.77
CA ARG A 278 15.32 4.04 15.69
C ARG A 278 14.37 5.03 15.02
N GLN A 279 13.08 4.72 15.07
CA GLN A 279 12.06 5.59 14.49
C GLN A 279 11.90 6.88 15.32
N GLU A 280 11.79 8.00 14.63
CA GLU A 280 11.42 9.28 15.22
C GLU A 280 9.90 9.36 15.36
N ILE A 281 9.37 8.84 16.49
CA ILE A 281 7.94 8.62 16.70
C ILE A 281 7.13 9.91 16.53
N VAL A 282 7.60 11.02 17.12
CA VAL A 282 6.82 12.26 17.18
C VAL A 282 6.60 12.83 15.78
N LYS A 283 7.65 13.06 15.00
CA LYS A 283 7.53 13.68 13.67
C LYS A 283 7.01 12.72 12.60
N THR A 284 7.22 11.42 12.80
CA THR A 284 6.84 10.41 11.79
C THR A 284 5.40 9.92 11.95
N PHE A 285 4.89 9.85 13.19
CA PHE A 285 3.57 9.29 13.48
C PHE A 285 2.66 10.29 14.18
N VAL A 286 3.09 10.88 15.31
CA VAL A 286 2.21 11.70 16.14
C VAL A 286 1.72 12.93 15.40
N ILE A 287 2.61 13.71 14.81
CA ILE A 287 2.24 14.92 14.06
C ILE A 287 1.36 14.61 12.87
N PRO A 288 1.68 13.63 11.95
CA PRO A 288 0.78 13.25 10.88
C PRO A 288 -0.60 12.73 11.36
N VAL A 289 -0.67 12.01 12.48
CA VAL A 289 -1.95 11.55 13.05
C VAL A 289 -2.82 12.74 13.48
N PHE A 290 -2.26 13.70 14.23
CA PHE A 290 -3.01 14.89 14.64
C PHE A 290 -3.41 15.74 13.45
N ALA A 291 -2.51 16.00 12.50
CA ALA A 291 -2.83 16.72 11.26
C ALA A 291 -3.93 16.01 10.47
N SER A 292 -3.92 14.68 10.41
CA SER A 292 -4.94 13.87 9.75
C SER A 292 -6.27 13.87 10.50
N ALA A 293 -6.27 13.97 11.82
CA ALA A 293 -7.50 14.11 12.61
C ALA A 293 -8.22 15.43 12.27
N PHE A 294 -7.49 16.55 12.22
CA PHE A 294 -8.05 17.84 11.76
C PHE A 294 -8.53 17.77 10.31
N MET A 295 -7.75 17.13 9.43
CA MET A 295 -8.15 16.88 8.05
C MET A 295 -9.45 16.08 7.98
N GLY A 296 -9.57 15.00 8.75
CA GLY A 296 -10.76 14.14 8.80
C GLY A 296 -12.00 14.90 9.28
N ALA A 297 -11.86 15.67 10.35
CA ALA A 297 -12.95 16.53 10.84
C ALA A 297 -13.40 17.57 9.79
N ALA A 298 -12.45 18.23 9.12
CA ALA A 298 -12.74 19.16 8.05
C ALA A 298 -13.40 18.47 6.84
N ALA A 299 -12.89 17.30 6.44
CA ALA A 299 -13.45 16.50 5.35
C ALA A 299 -14.91 16.12 5.62
N TRP A 300 -15.19 15.66 6.82
CA TRP A 300 -16.55 15.31 7.25
C TRP A 300 -17.48 16.52 7.25
N ALA A 301 -17.07 17.61 7.88
CA ALA A 301 -17.89 18.84 7.98
C ALA A 301 -18.20 19.42 6.59
N ILE A 302 -17.22 19.48 5.69
CA ILE A 302 -17.39 19.99 4.34
C ILE A 302 -18.28 19.05 3.53
N TYR A 303 -18.07 17.73 3.65
CA TYR A 303 -18.91 16.76 2.96
C TYR A 303 -20.37 16.88 3.38
N GLU A 304 -20.68 16.91 4.68
CA GLU A 304 -22.04 17.05 5.21
C GLU A 304 -22.66 18.39 4.78
N GLY A 305 -21.92 19.51 4.91
CA GLY A 305 -22.41 20.80 4.49
C GLY A 305 -22.76 20.87 3.01
N LEU A 306 -21.90 20.33 2.13
CA LEU A 306 -22.17 20.24 0.71
C LEU A 306 -23.30 19.26 0.39
N TYR A 307 -23.38 18.15 1.11
CA TYR A 307 -24.45 17.16 0.91
C TYR A 307 -25.82 17.71 1.29
N MET A 308 -25.94 18.55 2.31
CA MET A 308 -27.20 19.22 2.67
C MET A 308 -27.71 20.12 1.52
N VAL A 309 -26.80 20.76 0.79
CA VAL A 309 -27.15 21.66 -0.34
C VAL A 309 -27.37 20.88 -1.63
N THR A 310 -26.45 20.00 -1.99
CA THR A 310 -26.44 19.32 -3.30
C THR A 310 -27.29 18.08 -3.36
N LYS A 311 -27.64 17.49 -2.20
CA LYS A 311 -28.33 16.18 -2.06
C LYS A 311 -27.62 15.02 -2.82
N SER A 312 -26.37 15.22 -3.24
CA SER A 312 -25.60 14.27 -4.05
C SER A 312 -24.30 13.90 -3.37
N MET A 313 -24.15 12.62 -2.96
CA MET A 313 -22.90 12.10 -2.38
C MET A 313 -21.70 12.29 -3.30
N ARG A 314 -21.90 12.12 -4.62
CA ARG A 314 -20.81 12.15 -5.61
C ARG A 314 -20.25 13.53 -5.83
N ILE A 315 -21.12 14.54 -5.89
CA ILE A 315 -20.72 15.94 -6.10
C ILE A 315 -20.02 16.49 -4.86
N SER A 316 -20.49 16.11 -3.67
CA SER A 316 -19.98 16.62 -2.39
C SER A 316 -18.61 16.05 -2.00
N VAL A 317 -18.27 14.83 -2.44
CA VAL A 317 -17.05 14.16 -1.99
C VAL A 317 -15.77 14.74 -2.62
N ILE A 318 -15.82 15.17 -3.89
CA ILE A 318 -14.63 15.67 -4.58
C ILE A 318 -14.10 16.97 -3.96
N PRO A 319 -14.93 18.03 -3.74
CA PRO A 319 -14.46 19.21 -3.03
C PRO A 319 -14.02 18.91 -1.60
N ALA A 320 -14.71 18.00 -0.89
CA ALA A 320 -14.32 17.61 0.46
C ALA A 320 -12.91 17.01 0.50
N ILE A 321 -12.55 16.13 -0.45
CA ILE A 321 -11.20 15.55 -0.56
C ILE A 321 -10.16 16.64 -0.85
N VAL A 322 -10.43 17.55 -1.78
CA VAL A 322 -9.48 18.61 -2.16
C VAL A 322 -9.20 19.54 -0.98
N ILE A 323 -10.26 20.01 -0.30
CA ILE A 323 -10.10 20.92 0.85
C ILE A 323 -9.44 20.17 2.02
N ALA A 324 -9.82 18.91 2.26
CA ALA A 324 -9.15 18.06 3.27
C ALA A 324 -7.64 17.97 3.03
N ALA A 325 -7.20 17.74 1.80
CA ALA A 325 -5.79 17.70 1.46
C ALA A 325 -5.08 19.02 1.78
N VAL A 326 -5.71 20.16 1.47
CA VAL A 326 -5.16 21.50 1.82
C VAL A 326 -5.06 21.66 3.33
N VAL A 327 -6.12 21.32 4.08
CA VAL A 327 -6.13 21.40 5.56
C VAL A 327 -5.01 20.52 6.15
N TYR A 328 -4.83 19.31 5.63
CA TYR A 328 -3.76 18.42 6.07
C TYR A 328 -2.37 19.05 5.91
N PHE A 329 -2.05 19.55 4.71
CA PHE A 329 -0.76 20.18 4.46
C PHE A 329 -0.52 21.42 5.30
N VAL A 330 -1.55 22.25 5.49
CA VAL A 330 -1.48 23.44 6.36
C VAL A 330 -1.17 23.01 7.81
N MET A 331 -1.92 22.05 8.34
CA MET A 331 -1.71 21.55 9.71
C MET A 331 -0.33 20.91 9.89
N LEU A 332 0.11 20.13 8.90
CA LEU A 332 1.42 19.47 8.92
C LEU A 332 2.57 20.48 8.98
N ILE A 333 2.46 21.62 8.25
CA ILE A 333 3.44 22.69 8.26
C ILE A 333 3.39 23.47 9.59
N LEU A 334 2.19 23.81 10.06
CA LEU A 334 2.00 24.54 11.33
C LEU A 334 2.57 23.77 12.54
N MET A 335 2.39 22.44 12.52
CA MET A 335 2.93 21.55 13.57
C MET A 335 4.42 21.22 13.36
N ARG A 336 5.08 21.82 12.37
CA ARG A 336 6.49 21.56 12.02
C ARG A 336 6.78 20.06 11.76
N GLY A 337 5.79 19.36 11.23
CA GLY A 337 5.89 17.94 10.88
C GLY A 337 6.79 17.70 9.68
N ILE A 338 6.94 18.69 8.79
CA ILE A 338 7.79 18.60 7.60
C ILE A 338 8.69 19.83 7.50
N THR A 339 9.96 19.62 7.11
CA THR A 339 10.93 20.69 6.90
C THR A 339 10.91 21.18 5.45
N GLU A 340 11.43 22.40 5.18
CA GLU A 340 11.51 22.93 3.81
C GLU A 340 12.32 22.00 2.88
N GLN A 341 13.40 21.42 3.37
CA GLN A 341 14.24 20.50 2.61
C GLN A 341 13.49 19.21 2.23
N GLU A 342 12.73 18.66 3.17
CA GLU A 342 11.88 17.49 2.92
C GLU A 342 10.75 17.82 1.95
N LEU A 343 10.14 19.01 2.07
CA LEU A 343 9.08 19.44 1.16
C LEU A 343 9.59 19.60 -0.28
N ARG A 344 10.84 20.03 -0.47
CA ARG A 344 11.47 20.10 -1.79
C ARG A 344 11.73 18.74 -2.43
N SER A 345 11.85 17.68 -1.64
CA SER A 345 12.06 16.31 -2.14
C SER A 345 10.80 15.66 -2.73
N PHE A 346 9.62 16.25 -2.50
CA PHE A 346 8.37 15.79 -3.12
C PHE A 346 8.29 16.19 -4.62
N PRO A 347 7.56 15.42 -5.44
CA PRO A 347 7.29 15.81 -6.81
C PRO A 347 6.66 17.21 -6.86
N LYS A 348 7.27 18.15 -7.62
CA LYS A 348 6.89 19.58 -7.65
C LYS A 348 6.96 20.29 -6.29
N GLY A 349 7.77 19.81 -5.36
CA GLY A 349 7.92 20.36 -4.00
C GLY A 349 8.30 21.86 -3.99
N TYR A 350 8.99 22.35 -5.01
CA TYR A 350 9.29 23.78 -5.16
C TYR A 350 8.03 24.66 -5.20
N LEU A 351 6.93 24.18 -5.82
CA LEU A 351 5.66 24.88 -5.84
C LEU A 351 5.02 24.91 -4.45
N LEU A 352 5.06 23.80 -3.74
CA LEU A 352 4.55 23.69 -2.38
C LEU A 352 5.31 24.64 -1.43
N VAL A 353 6.63 24.71 -1.55
CA VAL A 353 7.46 25.65 -0.78
C VAL A 353 7.13 27.10 -1.13
N LYS A 354 6.96 27.41 -2.42
CA LYS A 354 6.60 28.77 -2.88
C LYS A 354 5.23 29.22 -2.31
N VAL A 355 4.25 28.35 -2.33
CA VAL A 355 2.91 28.62 -1.77
C VAL A 355 3.00 28.76 -0.25
N ALA A 356 3.69 27.86 0.44
CA ALA A 356 3.83 27.90 1.89
C ALA A 356 4.55 29.19 2.37
N LYS A 357 5.61 29.64 1.65
CA LYS A 357 6.27 30.93 1.94
C LYS A 357 5.37 32.12 1.66
N LYS A 358 4.60 32.10 0.56
CA LYS A 358 3.63 33.15 0.23
C LYS A 358 2.54 33.27 1.31
N CYS A 359 2.10 32.15 1.87
CA CYS A 359 1.13 32.10 2.98
C CYS A 359 1.76 32.34 4.38
N ARG A 360 3.06 32.68 4.46
CA ARG A 360 3.81 32.86 5.72
C ARG A 360 3.80 31.66 6.67
N LEU A 361 3.56 30.46 6.14
CA LEU A 361 3.54 29.20 6.90
C LEU A 361 4.96 28.63 7.11
N LEU A 362 5.91 28.94 6.23
CA LEU A 362 7.34 28.65 6.36
C LEU A 362 8.09 29.97 6.46
N ARG A 363 8.96 30.06 7.50
CA ARG A 363 9.92 31.15 7.66
C ARG A 363 11.21 30.84 6.94
#